data_1e969ef82af86379857a693e68389aa0
#
_entry.id   1e969ef82af86379857a693e68389aa0
#
_cell.length_a   1.000
_cell.length_b   1.000
_cell.length_c   1.000
_cell.angle_alpha   90.00
_cell.angle_beta   90.00
_cell.angle_gamma   90.00
#
_symmetry.space_group_name_H-M   'P 1'
#
loop_
_entity.id
_entity.type
_entity.pdbx_description
1 polymer ?
#
loop_
_entity_poly.entity_id
_entity_poly.type
_entity_poly.pdbx_seq_one_letter_code
_entity_poly.pdbx_strand_id
1 'polypeptide(L)'
;YDVVMGRNPGVYHDAREFFALTYPTVKLRDLARDVTHRLSGKSEKAVRQLHMTFGGGKTHSLITLVHLVRDPATLPDIPAVQQFKAHCALEGGLPKAHVASVVFDRLDAEKGMEVTAPDGSVATIKMPWSAIAWQLAGQAGLKLLKDDGTERTSPPATGVMEELLQLARKDGSGVLILFDEVLWFVRVMA
;
A
#
# COMPACT_ATOMS: atom_id res chain seq x y z
N TYR A 1 1.14 4.23 6.41
CA TYR A 1 0.71 3.09 7.21
C TYR A 1 -0.65 3.35 7.88
N ASP A 2 -0.77 4.37 8.73
CA ASP A 2 -1.99 4.63 9.51
C ASP A 2 -3.24 4.82 8.62
N VAL A 3 -3.09 5.49 7.49
CA VAL A 3 -4.16 5.63 6.47
C VAL A 3 -4.56 4.27 5.88
N VAL A 4 -3.59 3.39 5.60
CA VAL A 4 -3.87 2.04 5.09
C VAL A 4 -4.59 1.20 6.13
N MET A 5 -4.17 1.31 7.40
CA MET A 5 -4.73 0.53 8.52
C MET A 5 -6.01 1.12 9.11
N GLY A 6 -6.49 2.27 8.61
CA GLY A 6 -7.67 2.93 9.17
C GLY A 6 -7.47 3.48 10.59
N ARG A 7 -6.22 3.69 11.00
CA ARG A 7 -5.85 4.25 12.31
C ARG A 7 -5.61 5.74 12.14
N ASN A 8 -6.02 6.53 13.13
CA ASN A 8 -5.86 7.98 13.18
C ASN A 8 -6.86 8.76 12.30
N PRO A 9 -7.97 9.25 12.88
CA PRO A 9 -8.93 10.10 12.19
C PRO A 9 -8.34 11.50 12.00
N GLY A 10 -7.73 11.75 10.86
CA GLY A 10 -7.22 13.06 10.46
C GLY A 10 -7.48 13.30 8.99
N VAL A 11 -7.18 14.50 8.50
CA VAL A 11 -7.33 14.91 7.08
C VAL A 11 -6.75 13.92 6.08
N TYR A 12 -5.80 13.08 6.49
CA TYR A 12 -5.21 12.06 5.62
C TYR A 12 -6.06 10.80 5.48
N HIS A 13 -7.06 10.60 6.33
CA HIS A 13 -7.89 9.39 6.33
C HIS A 13 -9.12 9.53 5.44
N ASP A 14 -9.73 10.69 5.42
CA ASP A 14 -10.89 10.99 4.58
C ASP A 14 -10.44 11.48 3.19
N ALA A 15 -10.90 10.81 2.13
CA ALA A 15 -10.51 11.13 0.76
C ALA A 15 -10.96 12.54 0.34
N ARG A 16 -12.12 13.02 0.81
CA ARG A 16 -12.63 14.36 0.48
C ARG A 16 -11.75 15.44 1.10
N GLU A 17 -11.46 15.31 2.39
CA GLU A 17 -10.61 16.28 3.10
C GLU A 17 -9.19 16.27 2.54
N PHE A 18 -8.63 15.08 2.30
CA PHE A 18 -7.31 14.93 1.72
C PHE A 18 -7.19 15.58 0.33
N PHE A 19 -8.10 15.26 -0.59
CA PHE A 19 -8.05 15.82 -1.95
C PHE A 19 -8.46 17.30 -2.01
N ALA A 20 -9.25 17.81 -1.06
CA ALA A 20 -9.53 19.24 -0.97
C ALA A 20 -8.28 20.08 -0.68
N LEU A 21 -7.29 19.49 0.01
CA LEU A 21 -5.99 20.09 0.33
C LEU A 21 -4.86 19.67 -0.62
N THR A 22 -5.14 18.77 -1.57
CA THR A 22 -4.14 18.26 -2.50
C THR A 22 -4.12 19.06 -3.79
N TYR A 23 -2.97 19.66 -4.10
CA TYR A 23 -2.74 20.24 -5.43
C TYR A 23 -2.22 19.16 -6.39
N PRO A 24 -2.96 18.82 -7.47
CA PRO A 24 -2.58 17.76 -8.40
C PRO A 24 -1.47 18.21 -9.35
N THR A 25 -0.23 18.25 -8.87
CA THR A 25 0.92 18.60 -9.70
C THR A 25 1.05 17.64 -10.90
N VAL A 26 1.72 18.08 -11.97
CA VAL A 26 1.97 17.24 -13.15
C VAL A 26 2.66 15.94 -12.75
N LYS A 27 3.72 16.02 -11.94
CA LYS A 27 4.47 14.83 -11.47
C LYS A 27 3.60 13.87 -10.66
N LEU A 28 2.72 14.39 -9.80
CA LEU A 28 1.82 13.55 -8.99
C LEU A 28 0.76 12.86 -9.85
N ARG A 29 0.23 13.57 -10.86
CA ARG A 29 -0.70 13.00 -11.84
C ARG A 29 -0.03 11.96 -12.73
N ASP A 30 1.22 12.19 -13.18
CA ASP A 30 2.00 11.22 -13.95
C ASP A 30 2.26 9.94 -13.13
N LEU A 31 2.62 10.08 -11.86
CA LEU A 31 2.77 8.94 -10.95
C LEU A 31 1.46 8.15 -10.81
N ALA A 32 0.34 8.84 -10.60
CA ALA A 32 -0.98 8.23 -10.49
C ALA A 32 -1.35 7.47 -11.77
N ARG A 33 -1.13 8.09 -12.96
CA ARG A 33 -1.35 7.44 -14.26
C ARG A 33 -0.51 6.19 -14.40
N ASP A 34 0.78 6.26 -14.12
CA ASP A 34 1.69 5.14 -14.27
C ASP A 34 1.29 3.94 -13.40
N VAL A 35 0.91 4.19 -12.13
CA VAL A 35 0.46 3.14 -11.21
C VAL A 35 -0.88 2.56 -11.63
N THR A 36 -1.86 3.41 -11.96
CA THR A 36 -3.19 2.94 -12.37
C THR A 36 -3.16 2.19 -13.70
N HIS A 37 -2.32 2.60 -14.65
CA HIS A 37 -2.10 1.85 -15.89
C HIS A 37 -1.49 0.48 -15.63
N ARG A 38 -0.53 0.35 -14.68
CA ARG A 38 0.00 -0.96 -14.30
C ARG A 38 -1.07 -1.84 -13.68
N LEU A 39 -1.86 -1.30 -12.75
CA LEU A 39 -2.95 -2.03 -12.10
C LEU A 39 -4.04 -2.47 -13.08
N SER A 40 -4.25 -1.71 -14.15
CA SER A 40 -5.19 -2.04 -15.24
C SER A 40 -4.59 -2.93 -16.34
N GLY A 41 -3.37 -3.43 -16.18
CA GLY A 41 -2.70 -4.26 -17.20
C GLY A 41 -2.21 -3.52 -18.44
N LYS A 42 -2.25 -2.18 -18.45
CA LYS A 42 -1.80 -1.34 -19.58
C LYS A 42 -0.30 -1.00 -19.56
N SER A 43 0.44 -1.46 -18.55
CA SER A 43 1.88 -1.22 -18.39
C SER A 43 2.58 -2.41 -17.77
N GLU A 44 3.76 -2.76 -18.29
CA GLU A 44 4.61 -3.83 -17.76
C GLU A 44 5.47 -3.40 -16.57
N LYS A 45 5.61 -2.10 -16.34
CA LYS A 45 6.50 -1.56 -15.31
C LYS A 45 5.93 -1.73 -13.91
N ALA A 46 6.30 -2.80 -13.22
CA ALA A 46 5.77 -3.20 -11.91
C ALA A 46 6.33 -2.36 -10.74
N VAL A 47 7.56 -1.85 -10.83
CA VAL A 47 8.23 -1.13 -9.75
C VAL A 47 8.40 0.35 -10.11
N ARG A 48 8.09 1.21 -9.15
CA ARG A 48 8.32 2.66 -9.22
C ARG A 48 9.13 3.10 -8.01
N GLN A 49 10.21 3.79 -8.25
CA GLN A 49 11.04 4.39 -7.20
C GLN A 49 10.87 5.91 -7.22
N LEU A 50 10.50 6.46 -6.07
CA LEU A 50 10.34 7.90 -5.89
C LEU A 50 11.62 8.49 -5.31
N HIS A 51 12.34 9.27 -6.12
CA HIS A 51 13.49 10.04 -5.67
C HIS A 51 13.04 11.47 -5.38
N MET A 52 12.92 11.80 -4.11
CA MET A 52 12.53 13.14 -3.66
C MET A 52 13.45 13.57 -2.51
N THR A 53 13.75 14.87 -2.45
CA THR A 53 14.43 15.45 -1.31
C THR A 53 13.58 15.37 -0.04
N PHE A 54 14.20 15.52 1.12
CA PHE A 54 13.48 15.58 2.39
C PHE A 54 12.40 16.69 2.33
N GLY A 55 11.20 16.39 2.78
CA GLY A 55 10.06 17.32 2.67
C GLY A 55 9.41 17.40 1.28
N GLY A 56 9.87 16.64 0.28
CA GLY A 56 9.39 16.69 -1.11
C GLY A 56 8.01 16.04 -1.36
N GLY A 57 7.25 15.68 -0.32
CA GLY A 57 5.90 15.13 -0.46
C GLY A 57 5.82 13.64 -0.78
N LYS A 58 6.85 12.83 -0.46
CA LYS A 58 6.83 11.36 -0.66
C LYS A 58 5.59 10.73 -0.03
N THR A 59 5.41 10.92 1.28
CA THR A 59 4.27 10.35 2.02
C THR A 59 2.93 10.83 1.45
N HIS A 60 2.82 12.12 1.09
CA HIS A 60 1.63 12.66 0.44
C HIS A 60 1.34 11.97 -0.90
N SER A 61 2.38 11.72 -1.70
CA SER A 61 2.24 10.98 -2.97
C SER A 61 1.77 9.54 -2.76
N LEU A 62 2.31 8.85 -1.75
CA LEU A 62 1.87 7.49 -1.40
C LEU A 62 0.41 7.47 -0.93
N ILE A 63 -0.02 8.42 -0.09
CA ILE A 63 -1.42 8.54 0.38
C ILE A 63 -2.35 8.85 -0.79
N THR A 64 -1.93 9.70 -1.74
CA THR A 64 -2.68 9.94 -2.98
C THR A 64 -2.98 8.64 -3.72
N LEU A 65 -1.97 7.78 -3.91
CA LEU A 65 -2.17 6.49 -4.56
C LEU A 65 -3.12 5.59 -3.79
N VAL A 66 -3.00 5.53 -2.45
CA VAL A 66 -3.92 4.77 -1.59
C VAL A 66 -5.36 5.15 -1.85
N HIS A 67 -5.69 6.44 -1.77
CA HIS A 67 -7.06 6.91 -1.97
C HIS A 67 -7.57 6.65 -3.38
N LEU A 68 -6.73 6.83 -4.41
CA LEU A 68 -7.15 6.65 -5.80
C LEU A 68 -7.53 5.20 -6.14
N VAL A 69 -6.92 4.19 -5.46
CA VAL A 69 -7.09 2.78 -5.85
C VAL A 69 -7.80 1.91 -4.83
N ARG A 70 -7.91 2.32 -3.55
CA ARG A 70 -8.54 1.50 -2.51
C ARG A 70 -10.03 1.29 -2.76
N ASP A 71 -10.74 2.38 -3.00
CA ASP A 71 -12.16 2.37 -3.31
C ASP A 71 -12.51 3.48 -4.31
N PRO A 72 -12.17 3.30 -5.59
CA PRO A 72 -12.34 4.34 -6.61
C PRO A 72 -13.81 4.72 -6.85
N ALA A 73 -14.76 3.86 -6.47
CA ALA A 73 -16.18 4.14 -6.62
C ALA A 73 -16.70 5.20 -5.62
N THR A 74 -16.07 5.31 -4.44
CA THR A 74 -16.47 6.25 -3.39
C THR A 74 -15.69 7.58 -3.42
N LEU A 75 -14.81 7.76 -4.40
CA LEU A 75 -14.03 8.99 -4.53
C LEU A 75 -14.94 10.21 -4.68
N PRO A 76 -14.67 11.30 -3.93
CA PRO A 76 -15.49 12.51 -4.00
C PRO A 76 -15.40 13.16 -5.38
N ASP A 77 -16.51 13.73 -5.83
CA ASP A 77 -16.57 14.50 -7.07
C ASP A 77 -16.09 15.94 -6.82
N ILE A 78 -14.77 16.14 -6.80
CA ILE A 78 -14.11 17.42 -6.60
C ILE A 78 -13.03 17.65 -7.65
N PRO A 79 -12.63 18.91 -7.94
CA PRO A 79 -11.74 19.25 -9.04
C PRO A 79 -10.41 18.48 -9.02
N ALA A 80 -9.80 18.27 -7.85
CA ALA A 80 -8.54 17.53 -7.73
C ALA A 80 -8.70 16.07 -8.19
N VAL A 81 -9.75 15.36 -7.76
CA VAL A 81 -10.02 13.97 -8.16
C VAL A 81 -10.36 13.90 -9.65
N GLN A 82 -11.13 14.85 -10.18
CA GLN A 82 -11.43 14.91 -11.61
C GLN A 82 -10.16 15.07 -12.46
N GLN A 83 -9.21 15.89 -12.02
CA GLN A 83 -7.92 16.05 -12.69
C GLN A 83 -7.10 14.74 -12.71
N PHE A 84 -7.10 13.96 -11.61
CA PHE A 84 -6.45 12.64 -11.61
C PHE A 84 -7.15 11.69 -12.59
N LYS A 85 -8.48 11.57 -12.53
CA LYS A 85 -9.27 10.71 -13.43
C LYS A 85 -9.03 11.06 -14.90
N ALA A 86 -9.09 12.33 -15.24
CA ALA A 86 -8.85 12.81 -16.60
C ALA A 86 -7.42 12.52 -17.08
N HIS A 87 -6.42 12.71 -16.22
CA HIS A 87 -5.02 12.47 -16.57
C HIS A 87 -4.68 10.97 -16.69
N CYS A 88 -5.30 10.11 -15.87
CA CYS A 88 -5.18 8.66 -16.00
C CYS A 88 -5.80 8.13 -17.30
N ALA A 89 -6.86 8.77 -17.81
CA ALA A 89 -7.51 8.46 -19.08
C ALA A 89 -7.83 6.95 -19.27
N LEU A 90 -8.41 6.32 -18.23
CA LEU A 90 -8.81 4.92 -18.26
C LEU A 90 -10.30 4.79 -18.56
N GLU A 91 -10.68 4.15 -19.65
CA GLU A 91 -12.07 3.98 -20.09
C GLU A 91 -12.96 3.30 -19.05
N GLY A 92 -12.42 2.31 -18.31
CA GLY A 92 -13.09 1.61 -17.21
C GLY A 92 -13.04 2.35 -15.86
N GLY A 93 -12.52 3.59 -15.81
CA GLY A 93 -12.25 4.30 -14.56
C GLY A 93 -10.99 3.82 -13.83
N LEU A 94 -10.79 4.34 -12.63
CA LEU A 94 -9.62 3.95 -11.82
C LEU A 94 -9.76 2.50 -11.31
N PRO A 95 -8.69 1.70 -11.38
CA PRO A 95 -8.72 0.32 -10.91
C PRO A 95 -8.80 0.24 -9.40
N LYS A 96 -9.54 -0.75 -8.88
CA LYS A 96 -9.51 -1.11 -7.47
C LYS A 96 -8.29 -1.97 -7.15
N ALA A 97 -7.66 -1.71 -6.01
CA ALA A 97 -6.52 -2.51 -5.55
C ALA A 97 -6.54 -2.67 -4.03
N HIS A 98 -6.12 -3.85 -3.56
CA HIS A 98 -5.71 -4.05 -2.19
C HIS A 98 -4.37 -3.37 -1.96
N VAL A 99 -4.26 -2.63 -0.86
CA VAL A 99 -3.06 -1.84 -0.57
C VAL A 99 -2.40 -2.36 0.69
N ALA A 100 -1.11 -2.69 0.58
CA ALA A 100 -0.25 -2.91 1.73
C ALA A 100 0.81 -1.80 1.81
N SER A 101 1.08 -1.30 3.01
CA SER A 101 2.08 -0.26 3.26
C SER A 101 3.02 -0.66 4.37
N VAL A 102 4.32 -0.60 4.11
CA VAL A 102 5.38 -0.81 5.10
C VAL A 102 6.19 0.47 5.23
N VAL A 103 6.16 1.04 6.43
CA VAL A 103 6.99 2.18 6.83
C VAL A 103 8.09 1.61 7.72
N PHE A 104 9.28 1.49 7.18
CA PHE A 104 10.34 0.67 7.76
C PHE A 104 10.91 1.22 9.07
N ASP A 105 10.85 2.52 9.32
CA ASP A 105 11.25 3.13 10.59
C ASP A 105 10.28 2.83 11.75
N ARG A 106 9.08 2.32 11.43
CA ARG A 106 8.05 1.91 12.41
C ARG A 106 8.00 0.41 12.66
N LEU A 107 8.73 -0.37 11.88
CA LEU A 107 8.82 -1.81 12.01
C LEU A 107 10.02 -2.17 12.90
N ASP A 108 9.77 -2.38 14.19
CA ASP A 108 10.79 -2.81 15.15
C ASP A 108 11.03 -4.32 14.99
N ALA A 109 12.22 -4.69 14.50
CA ALA A 109 12.59 -6.08 14.27
C ALA A 109 12.77 -6.90 15.57
N GLU A 110 12.99 -6.23 16.71
CA GLU A 110 13.13 -6.91 18.01
C GLU A 110 11.80 -7.04 18.73
N LYS A 111 11.07 -5.94 18.93
CA LYS A 111 9.79 -5.90 19.65
C LYS A 111 8.63 -6.35 18.77
N GLY A 112 8.68 -6.01 17.51
CA GLY A 112 7.58 -6.21 16.57
C GLY A 112 6.47 -5.17 16.72
N MET A 113 5.46 -5.34 15.88
CA MET A 113 4.24 -4.55 15.86
C MET A 113 3.05 -5.45 16.13
N GLU A 114 2.24 -5.13 17.13
CA GLU A 114 1.00 -5.85 17.39
C GLU A 114 -0.06 -5.50 16.34
N VAL A 115 -0.72 -6.53 15.83
CA VAL A 115 -1.86 -6.43 14.93
C VAL A 115 -3.01 -7.27 15.48
N THR A 116 -4.23 -6.74 15.39
CA THR A 116 -5.43 -7.42 15.87
C THR A 116 -6.29 -7.83 14.67
N ALA A 117 -6.69 -9.10 14.64
CA ALA A 117 -7.63 -9.61 13.67
C ALA A 117 -9.08 -9.23 14.02
N PRO A 118 -10.02 -9.31 13.04
CA PRO A 118 -11.44 -9.07 13.31
C PRO A 118 -12.05 -10.00 14.37
N ASP A 119 -11.50 -11.19 14.58
CA ASP A 119 -11.90 -12.15 15.60
C ASP A 119 -11.31 -11.85 17.00
N GLY A 120 -10.58 -10.73 17.15
CA GLY A 120 -9.91 -10.32 18.37
C GLY A 120 -8.56 -11.00 18.64
N SER A 121 -8.13 -11.92 17.80
CA SER A 121 -6.80 -12.53 17.94
C SER A 121 -5.70 -11.50 17.67
N VAL A 122 -4.61 -11.56 18.46
CA VAL A 122 -3.46 -10.66 18.36
C VAL A 122 -2.27 -11.42 17.79
N ALA A 123 -1.55 -10.81 16.86
CA ALA A 123 -0.29 -11.33 16.34
C ALA A 123 0.78 -10.25 16.42
N THR A 124 2.01 -10.65 16.76
CA THR A 124 3.18 -9.76 16.69
C THR A 124 3.89 -9.99 15.36
N ILE A 125 4.16 -8.93 14.65
CA ILE A 125 4.79 -8.92 13.32
C ILE A 125 6.12 -8.17 13.44
N LYS A 126 7.20 -8.80 13.00
CA LYS A 126 8.57 -8.24 13.03
C LYS A 126 9.14 -8.04 11.64
N MET A 127 8.65 -8.80 10.65
CA MET A 127 9.20 -8.82 9.30
C MET A 127 8.30 -8.09 8.29
N PRO A 128 8.89 -7.39 7.31
CA PRO A 128 8.13 -6.63 6.33
C PRO A 128 7.20 -7.50 5.48
N TRP A 129 7.61 -8.72 5.13
CA TRP A 129 6.74 -9.65 4.39
C TRP A 129 5.53 -10.10 5.20
N SER A 130 5.66 -10.27 6.51
CA SER A 130 4.53 -10.57 7.40
C SER A 130 3.57 -9.39 7.51
N ALA A 131 4.09 -8.16 7.55
CA ALA A 131 3.28 -6.95 7.52
C ALA A 131 2.49 -6.81 6.20
N ILE A 132 3.10 -7.15 5.07
CA ILE A 132 2.43 -7.20 3.77
C ILE A 132 1.35 -8.29 3.77
N ALA A 133 1.67 -9.49 4.20
CA ALA A 133 0.75 -10.62 4.21
C ALA A 133 -0.48 -10.38 5.08
N TRP A 134 -0.28 -9.78 6.25
CA TRP A 134 -1.38 -9.37 7.12
C TRP A 134 -2.30 -8.35 6.48
N GLN A 135 -1.74 -7.30 5.87
CA GLN A 135 -2.53 -6.23 5.26
C GLN A 135 -3.29 -6.69 4.01
N LEU A 136 -2.74 -7.65 3.27
CA LEU A 136 -3.36 -8.18 2.05
C LEU A 136 -4.38 -9.30 2.31
N ALA A 137 -4.14 -10.17 3.29
CA ALA A 137 -4.93 -11.39 3.47
C ALA A 137 -5.12 -11.79 4.95
N GLY A 138 -4.84 -10.90 5.90
CA GLY A 138 -5.04 -11.13 7.34
C GLY A 138 -4.37 -12.40 7.85
N GLN A 139 -5.06 -13.16 8.70
CA GLN A 139 -4.57 -14.42 9.27
C GLN A 139 -4.21 -15.46 8.19
N ALA A 140 -4.95 -15.51 7.09
CA ALA A 140 -4.65 -16.44 6.00
C ALA A 140 -3.31 -16.14 5.35
N GLY A 141 -2.99 -14.85 5.15
CA GLY A 141 -1.69 -14.41 4.65
C GLY A 141 -0.54 -14.74 5.60
N LEU A 142 -0.72 -14.52 6.91
CA LEU A 142 0.29 -14.89 7.90
C LEU A 142 0.55 -16.40 7.94
N LYS A 143 -0.47 -17.23 7.79
CA LYS A 143 -0.31 -18.70 7.76
C LYS A 143 0.57 -19.18 6.61
N LEU A 144 0.54 -18.50 5.45
CA LEU A 144 1.42 -18.82 4.32
C LEU A 144 2.92 -18.56 4.62
N LEU A 145 3.20 -17.62 5.53
CA LEU A 145 4.56 -17.19 5.85
C LEU A 145 5.14 -17.83 7.11
N LYS A 146 4.33 -18.58 7.86
CA LYS A 146 4.80 -19.22 9.11
C LYS A 146 5.45 -20.57 8.81
N ASP A 147 6.62 -20.79 9.40
CA ASP A 147 7.20 -22.10 9.58
C ASP A 147 6.90 -22.58 11.00
N ASP A 148 6.29 -23.74 11.17
CA ASP A 148 5.97 -24.36 12.46
C ASP A 148 5.27 -23.43 13.47
N GLY A 149 4.46 -22.50 12.98
CA GLY A 149 3.72 -21.53 13.80
C GLY A 149 4.52 -20.29 14.19
N THR A 150 5.82 -20.23 13.89
CA THR A 150 6.66 -19.05 14.14
C THR A 150 6.74 -18.14 12.92
N GLU A 151 7.03 -16.85 13.15
CA GLU A 151 7.25 -15.90 12.07
C GLU A 151 8.54 -16.23 11.33
N ARG A 152 8.47 -16.29 10.01
CA ARG A 152 9.61 -16.51 9.14
C ARG A 152 10.56 -15.31 9.18
N THR A 153 11.83 -15.53 9.53
CA THR A 153 12.86 -14.48 9.57
C THR A 153 13.61 -14.30 8.25
N SER A 154 13.61 -15.34 7.38
CA SER A 154 14.19 -15.24 6.03
C SER A 154 13.16 -14.76 5.00
N PRO A 155 13.58 -14.05 3.94
CA PRO A 155 12.68 -13.67 2.86
C PRO A 155 11.92 -14.88 2.29
N PRO A 156 10.61 -14.76 2.02
CA PRO A 156 9.84 -15.83 1.41
C PRO A 156 10.28 -16.07 -0.03
N ALA A 157 10.22 -17.33 -0.47
CA ALA A 157 10.45 -17.69 -1.86
C ALA A 157 9.38 -17.09 -2.79
N THR A 158 9.72 -16.91 -4.06
CA THR A 158 8.83 -16.32 -5.08
C THR A 158 7.46 -17.00 -5.11
N GLY A 159 7.41 -18.34 -5.06
CA GLY A 159 6.14 -19.08 -5.09
C GLY A 159 5.22 -18.76 -3.90
N VAL A 160 5.78 -18.55 -2.71
CA VAL A 160 4.99 -18.16 -1.52
C VAL A 160 4.40 -16.76 -1.69
N MET A 161 5.19 -15.84 -2.27
CA MET A 161 4.69 -14.49 -2.57
C MET A 161 3.63 -14.49 -3.67
N GLU A 162 3.78 -15.34 -4.68
CA GLU A 162 2.76 -15.52 -5.74
C GLU A 162 1.45 -16.05 -5.15
N GLU A 163 1.50 -17.04 -4.26
CA GLU A 163 0.33 -17.57 -3.56
C GLU A 163 -0.35 -16.49 -2.70
N LEU A 164 0.41 -15.69 -1.97
CA LEU A 164 -0.11 -14.54 -1.22
C LEU A 164 -0.82 -13.53 -2.13
N LEU A 165 -0.21 -13.20 -3.27
CA LEU A 165 -0.82 -12.28 -4.23
C LEU A 165 -2.10 -12.86 -4.87
N GLN A 166 -2.13 -14.15 -5.15
CA GLN A 166 -3.34 -14.84 -5.64
C GLN A 166 -4.44 -14.81 -4.58
N LEU A 167 -4.10 -15.06 -3.31
CA LEU A 167 -5.04 -14.98 -2.20
C LEU A 167 -5.64 -13.58 -2.04
N ALA A 168 -4.81 -12.54 -2.15
CA ALA A 168 -5.23 -11.15 -2.08
C ALA A 168 -6.13 -10.73 -3.26
N ARG A 169 -5.93 -11.33 -4.45
CA ARG A 169 -6.63 -10.97 -5.69
C ARG A 169 -7.88 -11.80 -5.98
N LYS A 170 -8.41 -12.55 -5.03
CA LYS A 170 -9.60 -13.41 -5.21
C LYS A 170 -10.83 -12.66 -5.71
N ASP A 171 -10.95 -11.37 -5.41
CA ASP A 171 -12.05 -10.51 -5.87
C ASP A 171 -11.78 -9.84 -7.23
N GLY A 172 -10.67 -10.17 -7.90
CA GLY A 172 -10.25 -9.56 -9.16
C GLY A 172 -9.57 -8.20 -9.03
N SER A 173 -9.41 -7.68 -7.81
CA SER A 173 -8.69 -6.42 -7.56
C SER A 173 -7.19 -6.55 -7.83
N GLY A 174 -6.53 -5.42 -8.13
CA GLY A 174 -5.08 -5.34 -8.19
C GLY A 174 -4.45 -5.40 -6.79
N VAL A 175 -3.12 -5.45 -6.73
CA VAL A 175 -2.35 -5.29 -5.49
C VAL A 175 -1.35 -4.16 -5.67
N LEU A 176 -1.35 -3.23 -4.72
CA LEU A 176 -0.39 -2.14 -4.61
C LEU A 176 0.38 -2.27 -3.29
N ILE A 177 1.70 -2.43 -3.37
CA ILE A 177 2.57 -2.48 -2.20
C ILE A 177 3.39 -1.19 -2.15
N LEU A 178 3.33 -0.49 -1.02
CA LEU A 178 4.00 0.78 -0.79
C LEU A 178 5.08 0.62 0.26
N PHE A 179 6.28 1.06 -0.07
CA PHE A 179 7.42 1.09 0.85
C PHE A 179 7.85 2.53 1.12
N ASP A 180 7.96 2.88 2.39
CA ASP A 180 8.53 4.17 2.82
C ASP A 180 9.69 3.93 3.80
N GLU A 181 10.68 4.82 3.80
CA GLU A 181 11.88 4.81 4.67
C GLU A 181 12.70 3.50 4.60
N VAL A 182 12.77 2.86 3.42
CA VAL A 182 13.46 1.57 3.20
C VAL A 182 14.92 1.59 3.65
N LEU A 183 15.63 2.70 3.44
CA LEU A 183 17.05 2.83 3.80
C LEU A 183 17.30 2.69 5.30
N TRP A 184 16.33 3.06 6.13
CA TRP A 184 16.44 2.90 7.57
C TRP A 184 16.56 1.43 7.95
N PHE A 185 15.71 0.57 7.40
CA PHE A 185 15.72 -0.88 7.66
C PHE A 185 17.03 -1.54 7.20
N VAL A 186 17.53 -1.19 6.03
CA VAL A 186 18.80 -1.73 5.52
C VAL A 186 19.96 -1.39 6.46
N ARG A 187 19.98 -0.20 7.06
CA ARG A 187 21.03 0.20 8.01
C ARG A 187 20.97 -0.54 9.34
N VAL A 188 19.77 -0.94 9.79
CA VAL A 188 19.59 -1.64 11.07
C VAL A 188 19.90 -3.13 10.92
N MET A 189 19.68 -3.71 9.73
CA MET A 189 19.89 -5.14 9.46
C MET A 189 21.28 -5.46 8.90
N ALA A 190 22.13 -4.46 8.60
CA ALA A 190 23.52 -4.60 8.15
C ALA A 190 24.49 -4.64 9.32
#